data_4e1437135d1b2675f709e52c224e895c
#
_entry.id   4e1437135d1b2675f709e52c224e895c
#
_cell.length_a   1.000
_cell.length_b   1.000
_cell.length_c   1.000
_cell.angle_alpha   90.00
_cell.angle_beta   90.00
_cell.angle_gamma   90.00
#
_symmetry.space_group_name_H-M   'P 1'
#
loop_
_entity.id
_entity.type
_entity.pdbx_description
1 polymer ?
#
loop_
_entity_poly.entity_id
_entity_poly.type
_entity_poly.pdbx_seq_one_letter_code
_entity_poly.pdbx_strand_id
1 'polypeptide(L)'
;NAAALGTDSSPNGNTFTVNNLTSIDQSTDYPEVNFCTWNPLRFWNRSGTLQKVSFDNGNLRAIFDDNGYNEYAFASIGVDTGKWFCEMKAEDVTATANTRIGVLNMDYTGTGNPGDQSTSVSYMANGQKRVGGSNSSYGASYTNGDIIGVALDVTNNTVTFYKNGASQGAISITAN
;
A
#
# COMPACT_ATOMS: atom_id res chain seq x y z
N ASN A 1 0.02 20.39 17.72
CA ASN A 1 0.02 21.87 17.82
C ASN A 1 1.44 22.37 17.60
N ALA A 2 1.67 23.15 16.52
CA ALA A 2 3.00 23.64 16.13
C ALA A 2 3.70 24.44 17.26
N ALA A 3 2.93 25.02 18.16
CA ALA A 3 3.44 25.76 19.32
C ALA A 3 4.08 24.87 20.42
N ALA A 4 3.92 23.56 20.31
CA ALA A 4 4.45 22.60 21.30
C ALA A 4 5.65 21.80 20.78
N LEU A 5 6.13 22.08 19.56
CA LEU A 5 7.33 21.47 19.04
C LEU A 5 8.54 21.87 19.92
N GLY A 6 9.28 20.88 20.38
CA GLY A 6 10.44 21.10 21.26
C GLY A 6 10.12 21.29 22.74
N THR A 7 8.85 21.40 23.13
CA THR A 7 8.45 21.52 24.55
C THR A 7 8.65 20.18 25.25
N ASP A 8 9.43 20.18 26.32
CA ASP A 8 9.53 19.02 27.20
C ASP A 8 8.32 18.95 28.15
N SER A 9 7.54 17.90 28.00
CA SER A 9 6.39 17.60 28.88
C SER A 9 6.77 16.84 30.15
N SER A 10 8.05 16.51 30.34
CA SER A 10 8.53 15.86 31.55
C SER A 10 8.65 16.84 32.74
N PRO A 11 8.73 16.32 33.97
CA PRO A 11 8.94 17.17 35.15
C PRO A 11 10.24 17.99 35.11
N ASN A 12 11.20 17.64 34.23
CA ASN A 12 12.50 18.29 34.15
C ASN A 12 12.48 19.57 33.33
N GLY A 13 11.47 19.77 32.47
CA GLY A 13 11.26 21.01 31.72
C GLY A 13 12.39 21.36 30.73
N ASN A 14 13.07 20.36 30.18
CA ASN A 14 14.19 20.54 29.24
C ASN A 14 13.69 20.89 27.83
N THR A 15 13.12 22.07 27.68
CA THR A 15 12.58 22.55 26.39
C THR A 15 13.72 22.84 25.40
N PHE A 16 13.61 22.29 24.19
CA PHE A 16 14.57 22.48 23.11
C PHE A 16 14.22 23.71 22.27
N THR A 17 15.26 24.42 21.84
CA THR A 17 15.07 25.47 20.82
C THR A 17 14.77 24.83 19.48
N VAL A 18 13.61 25.14 18.92
CA VAL A 18 13.16 24.63 17.63
C VAL A 18 13.82 25.41 16.51
N ASN A 19 14.56 24.72 15.62
CA ASN A 19 15.13 25.29 14.42
C ASN A 19 14.56 24.56 13.19
N ASN A 20 13.91 25.32 12.30
CA ASN A 20 13.34 24.84 11.04
C ASN A 20 12.25 23.74 11.16
N LEU A 21 11.71 23.49 12.35
CA LEU A 21 10.55 22.61 12.51
C LEU A 21 9.26 23.44 12.41
N THR A 22 8.31 22.90 11.67
CA THR A 22 6.98 23.49 11.45
C THR A 22 5.88 22.46 11.75
N SER A 23 4.63 22.86 11.66
CA SER A 23 3.51 21.92 11.83
C SER A 23 3.49 20.78 10.80
N ILE A 24 4.18 20.93 9.68
CA ILE A 24 4.30 19.89 8.65
C ILE A 24 5.19 18.73 9.12
N ASP A 25 6.12 19.03 10.02
CA ASP A 25 7.05 18.03 10.58
C ASP A 25 6.44 17.21 11.72
N GLN A 26 5.20 17.53 12.13
CA GLN A 26 4.47 16.74 13.11
C GLN A 26 3.85 15.52 12.45
N SER A 27 4.13 14.34 13.00
CA SER A 27 3.47 13.09 12.65
C SER A 27 2.51 12.67 13.75
N THR A 28 1.40 12.04 13.36
CA THR A 28 0.54 11.31 14.29
C THR A 28 1.01 9.87 14.48
N ASP A 29 2.09 9.48 13.79
CA ASP A 29 2.74 8.18 13.91
C ASP A 29 3.76 8.23 15.06
N TYR A 30 3.55 7.41 16.07
CA TYR A 30 4.43 7.26 17.23
C TYR A 30 4.38 5.81 17.74
N PRO A 31 5.25 5.35 18.64
CA PRO A 31 5.38 3.93 18.98
C PRO A 31 4.11 3.20 19.36
N GLU A 32 3.10 3.90 19.88
CA GLU A 32 1.80 3.34 20.24
C GLU A 32 0.76 3.42 19.08
N VAL A 33 1.05 4.20 18.05
CA VAL A 33 0.18 4.42 16.88
C VAL A 33 1.01 4.37 15.62
N ASN A 34 1.23 3.16 15.11
CA ASN A 34 1.96 2.93 13.88
C ASN A 34 1.03 2.92 12.68
N PHE A 35 1.31 3.77 11.70
CA PHE A 35 0.64 3.73 10.41
C PHE A 35 1.41 2.88 9.41
N CYS A 36 0.67 2.23 8.53
CA CYS A 36 1.25 1.48 7.43
C CYS A 36 1.87 2.44 6.42
N THR A 37 3.12 2.18 6.05
CA THR A 37 3.84 2.87 4.99
C THR A 37 4.30 1.87 3.94
N TRP A 38 4.86 2.34 2.84
CA TRP A 38 5.60 1.45 1.95
C TRP A 38 6.92 1.03 2.60
N ASN A 39 7.31 -0.24 2.38
CA ASN A 39 8.55 -0.78 2.92
C ASN A 39 9.69 -0.58 1.93
N PRO A 40 10.63 0.36 2.16
CA PRO A 40 11.72 0.63 1.23
C PRO A 40 12.79 -0.48 1.20
N LEU A 41 12.71 -1.44 2.13
CA LEU A 41 13.60 -2.59 2.18
C LEU A 41 13.00 -3.83 1.49
N ARG A 42 11.71 -3.77 1.12
CA ARG A 42 11.01 -4.86 0.43
C ARG A 42 10.29 -4.33 -0.80
N PHE A 43 10.95 -4.42 -1.91
CA PHE A 43 10.39 -4.16 -3.23
C PHE A 43 10.88 -5.24 -4.18
N TRP A 44 10.19 -5.42 -5.29
CA TRP A 44 10.56 -6.38 -6.32
C TRP A 44 10.77 -5.71 -7.65
N ASN A 45 11.83 -6.13 -8.33
CA ASN A 45 12.09 -5.79 -9.72
C ASN A 45 12.50 -7.05 -10.47
N ARG A 46 11.76 -7.40 -11.51
CA ARG A 46 11.98 -8.60 -12.31
C ARG A 46 13.30 -8.61 -13.10
N SER A 47 13.91 -7.47 -13.34
CA SER A 47 15.12 -7.38 -14.17
C SER A 47 16.42 -7.76 -13.45
N GLY A 48 16.37 -7.96 -12.13
CA GLY A 48 17.58 -8.20 -11.32
C GLY A 48 18.53 -7.00 -11.22
N THR A 49 18.16 -5.86 -11.80
CA THR A 49 18.87 -4.59 -11.66
C THR A 49 18.34 -3.80 -10.46
N LEU A 50 19.25 -3.20 -9.72
CA LEU A 50 18.93 -2.48 -8.50
C LEU A 50 18.04 -1.27 -8.77
N GLN A 51 16.99 -1.17 -7.97
CA GLN A 51 16.13 -0.02 -7.71
C GLN A 51 15.51 0.69 -8.92
N LYS A 52 14.21 0.42 -9.08
CA LYS A 52 13.33 1.21 -9.93
C LYS A 52 12.04 1.63 -9.23
N VAL A 53 11.88 1.26 -7.97
CA VAL A 53 10.87 1.83 -7.08
C VAL A 53 11.56 2.79 -6.15
N SER A 54 11.19 4.05 -6.19
CA SER A 54 11.63 5.08 -5.24
C SER A 54 10.50 5.43 -4.29
N PHE A 55 10.86 5.92 -3.12
CA PHE A 55 9.91 6.27 -2.07
C PHE A 55 10.18 7.68 -1.59
N ASP A 56 9.12 8.45 -1.35
CA ASP A 56 9.18 9.79 -0.77
C ASP A 56 8.06 10.02 0.25
N ASN A 57 7.92 11.24 0.75
CA ASN A 57 6.93 11.63 1.76
C ASN A 57 6.93 10.70 2.98
N GLY A 58 8.10 10.34 3.51
CA GLY A 58 8.19 9.42 4.64
C GLY A 58 7.71 8.00 4.31
N ASN A 59 7.97 7.53 3.09
CA ASN A 59 7.52 6.25 2.55
C ASN A 59 5.97 6.14 2.39
N LEU A 60 5.28 7.26 2.32
CA LEU A 60 3.84 7.26 2.01
C LEU A 60 3.56 7.25 0.50
N ARG A 61 4.57 7.50 -0.33
CA ARG A 61 4.47 7.48 -1.78
C ARG A 61 5.48 6.51 -2.38
N ALA A 62 5.02 5.61 -3.25
CA ALA A 62 5.87 4.75 -4.07
C ALA A 62 5.80 5.22 -5.53
N ILE A 63 6.96 5.37 -6.16
CA ILE A 63 7.12 5.84 -7.54
C ILE A 63 7.79 4.72 -8.32
N PHE A 64 7.14 4.29 -9.38
CA PHE A 64 7.60 3.25 -10.29
C PHE A 64 8.18 3.90 -11.55
N ASP A 65 9.35 3.44 -12.00
CA ASP A 65 9.89 3.93 -13.26
C ASP A 65 9.33 3.04 -14.40
N ASP A 66 8.59 3.63 -15.31
CA ASP A 66 7.91 2.94 -16.42
C ASP A 66 8.91 2.47 -17.50
N ASN A 67 9.72 1.47 -17.19
CA ASN A 67 10.73 0.92 -18.12
C ASN A 67 10.37 -0.47 -18.68
N GLY A 68 9.09 -0.84 -18.62
CA GLY A 68 8.57 -2.09 -19.19
C GLY A 68 8.79 -3.34 -18.35
N TYR A 69 9.25 -3.20 -17.11
CA TYR A 69 9.39 -4.30 -16.15
C TYR A 69 8.28 -4.25 -15.09
N ASN A 70 7.96 -5.41 -14.53
CA ASN A 70 7.04 -5.48 -13.40
C ASN A 70 7.77 -5.05 -12.14
N GLU A 71 7.23 -4.07 -11.45
CA GLU A 71 7.74 -3.47 -10.22
C GLU A 71 6.67 -3.52 -9.14
N TYR A 72 7.07 -3.81 -7.92
CA TYR A 72 6.15 -3.93 -6.78
C TYR A 72 6.72 -3.22 -5.56
N ALA A 73 5.86 -2.47 -4.88
CA ALA A 73 6.09 -1.98 -3.54
C ALA A 73 5.23 -2.78 -2.56
N PHE A 74 5.75 -3.03 -1.38
CA PHE A 74 5.05 -3.75 -0.32
C PHE A 74 4.77 -2.83 0.86
N ALA A 75 3.63 -3.04 1.50
CA ALA A 75 3.31 -2.38 2.74
C ALA A 75 4.24 -2.83 3.89
N SER A 76 4.45 -1.96 4.88
CA SER A 76 5.31 -2.23 6.04
C SER A 76 4.65 -3.13 7.07
N ILE A 77 3.32 -3.29 7.05
CA ILE A 77 2.56 -4.10 7.98
C ILE A 77 2.00 -5.33 7.27
N GLY A 78 2.31 -6.52 7.80
CA GLY A 78 1.67 -7.78 7.43
C GLY A 78 0.72 -8.21 8.54
N VAL A 79 -0.37 -8.91 8.18
CA VAL A 79 -1.42 -9.32 9.09
C VAL A 79 -1.77 -10.80 8.87
N ASP A 80 -2.05 -11.52 9.95
CA ASP A 80 -2.35 -12.95 9.95
C ASP A 80 -3.75 -13.28 10.50
N THR A 81 -4.44 -12.29 11.06
CA THR A 81 -5.77 -12.45 11.65
C THR A 81 -6.54 -11.13 11.66
N GLY A 82 -7.86 -11.22 11.81
CA GLY A 82 -8.73 -10.06 11.99
C GLY A 82 -9.15 -9.37 10.70
N LYS A 83 -9.63 -8.13 10.84
CA LYS A 83 -10.13 -7.30 9.75
C LYS A 83 -9.33 -6.02 9.67
N TRP A 84 -8.87 -5.71 8.47
CA TRP A 84 -7.96 -4.60 8.22
C TRP A 84 -8.43 -3.77 7.04
N PHE A 85 -8.17 -2.48 7.11
CA PHE A 85 -8.51 -1.55 6.04
C PHE A 85 -7.37 -0.57 5.80
N CYS A 86 -7.06 -0.34 4.53
CA CYS A 86 -6.18 0.75 4.12
C CYS A 86 -6.69 1.38 2.83
N GLU A 87 -6.21 2.59 2.56
CA GLU A 87 -6.51 3.32 1.33
C GLU A 87 -5.22 3.75 0.64
N MET A 88 -5.24 3.72 -0.67
CA MET A 88 -4.17 4.17 -1.54
C MET A 88 -4.73 5.08 -2.61
N LYS A 89 -4.09 6.21 -2.85
CA LYS A 89 -4.41 7.10 -3.97
C LYS A 89 -3.61 6.70 -5.19
N ALA A 90 -4.28 6.48 -6.31
CA ALA A 90 -3.65 6.30 -7.60
C ALA A 90 -3.23 7.67 -8.16
N GLU A 91 -1.93 7.92 -8.31
CA GLU A 91 -1.43 9.23 -8.75
C GLU A 91 -1.02 9.23 -10.22
N ASP A 92 -0.47 8.12 -10.72
CA ASP A 92 -0.11 7.96 -12.12
C ASP A 92 -0.51 6.55 -12.61
N VAL A 93 -1.55 6.49 -13.43
CA VAL A 93 -2.09 5.26 -14.00
C VAL A 93 -1.96 5.36 -15.52
N THR A 94 -0.76 5.13 -16.04
CA THR A 94 -0.49 5.17 -17.48
C THR A 94 -0.77 3.84 -18.17
N ALA A 95 -0.53 2.72 -17.48
CA ALA A 95 -0.72 1.38 -18.02
C ALA A 95 -1.85 0.64 -17.27
N THR A 96 -3.12 0.92 -17.62
CA THR A 96 -4.30 0.43 -16.90
C THR A 96 -4.37 -1.09 -16.71
N ALA A 97 -3.85 -1.88 -17.65
CA ALA A 97 -3.80 -3.33 -17.54
C ALA A 97 -2.65 -3.83 -16.64
N ASN A 98 -1.70 -2.97 -16.30
CA ASN A 98 -0.52 -3.32 -15.51
C ASN A 98 -0.52 -2.68 -14.13
N THR A 99 -1.17 -1.53 -13.96
CA THR A 99 -1.32 -0.90 -12.63
C THR A 99 -2.29 -1.72 -11.78
N ARG A 100 -1.82 -2.15 -10.62
CA ARG A 100 -2.55 -3.08 -9.74
C ARG A 100 -2.34 -2.74 -8.28
N ILE A 101 -3.40 -2.92 -7.50
CA ILE A 101 -3.39 -2.88 -6.05
C ILE A 101 -3.89 -4.23 -5.57
N GLY A 102 -3.25 -4.84 -4.58
CA GLY A 102 -3.62 -6.19 -4.17
C GLY A 102 -3.10 -6.61 -2.82
N VAL A 103 -3.45 -7.83 -2.46
CA VAL A 103 -2.96 -8.54 -1.28
C VAL A 103 -2.23 -9.79 -1.70
N LEU A 104 -1.19 -10.16 -0.97
CA LEU A 104 -0.44 -11.38 -1.20
C LEU A 104 0.12 -11.92 0.10
N ASN A 105 0.42 -13.22 0.09
CA ASN A 105 1.03 -13.89 1.21
C ASN A 105 2.42 -13.31 1.50
N MET A 106 2.80 -13.29 2.77
CA MET A 106 4.12 -12.81 3.21
C MET A 106 5.29 -13.65 2.67
N ASP A 107 5.06 -14.94 2.38
CA ASP A 107 6.05 -15.85 1.80
C ASP A 107 6.25 -15.66 0.28
N TYR A 108 5.61 -14.64 -0.29
CA TYR A 108 5.79 -14.35 -1.71
C TYR A 108 7.25 -14.07 -2.06
N THR A 109 7.86 -15.00 -2.78
CA THR A 109 9.27 -14.92 -3.21
C THR A 109 9.46 -14.34 -4.62
N GLY A 110 8.40 -13.82 -5.20
CA GLY A 110 8.45 -12.86 -6.28
C GLY A 110 8.83 -13.32 -7.67
N THR A 111 8.14 -14.30 -8.28
CA THR A 111 8.34 -14.59 -9.71
C THR A 111 7.14 -14.30 -10.61
N GLY A 112 6.12 -13.64 -10.13
CA GLY A 112 4.91 -13.31 -10.90
C GLY A 112 4.28 -12.00 -10.47
N ASN A 113 3.16 -11.63 -11.10
CA ASN A 113 2.41 -10.45 -10.70
C ASN A 113 1.55 -10.74 -9.46
N PRO A 114 1.16 -9.73 -8.66
CA PRO A 114 0.10 -9.89 -7.68
C PRO A 114 -1.16 -10.45 -8.35
N GLY A 115 -1.65 -11.58 -7.80
CA GLY A 115 -2.74 -12.36 -8.39
C GLY A 115 -2.31 -13.54 -9.26
N ASP A 116 -1.01 -13.75 -9.52
CA ASP A 116 -0.54 -14.93 -10.27
C ASP A 116 -0.60 -16.22 -9.45
N GLN A 117 -0.47 -16.11 -8.15
CA GLN A 117 -0.54 -17.24 -7.23
C GLN A 117 -1.93 -17.35 -6.61
N SER A 118 -2.34 -18.55 -6.21
CA SER A 118 -3.63 -18.80 -5.54
C SER A 118 -3.79 -18.04 -4.22
N THR A 119 -2.68 -17.67 -3.58
CA THR A 119 -2.60 -16.93 -2.31
C THR A 119 -2.49 -15.42 -2.51
N SER A 120 -2.72 -14.92 -3.71
CA SER A 120 -2.65 -13.50 -4.03
C SER A 120 -3.82 -13.07 -4.90
N VAL A 121 -4.24 -11.83 -4.73
CA VAL A 121 -5.33 -11.20 -5.47
C VAL A 121 -4.95 -9.76 -5.79
N SER A 122 -5.26 -9.31 -6.98
CA SER A 122 -5.13 -7.90 -7.33
C SER A 122 -6.35 -7.36 -8.07
N TYR A 123 -6.61 -6.07 -7.83
CA TYR A 123 -7.53 -5.23 -8.58
C TYR A 123 -6.73 -4.38 -9.55
N MET A 124 -7.09 -4.46 -10.81
CA MET A 124 -6.38 -3.82 -11.92
C MET A 124 -7.07 -2.51 -12.31
N ALA A 125 -6.32 -1.53 -12.75
CA ALA A 125 -6.88 -0.22 -13.12
C ALA A 125 -7.89 -0.28 -14.29
N ASN A 126 -7.84 -1.32 -15.11
CA ASN A 126 -8.85 -1.54 -16.16
C ASN A 126 -10.19 -2.15 -15.68
N GLY A 127 -10.38 -2.30 -14.37
CA GLY A 127 -11.60 -2.85 -13.77
C GLY A 127 -11.62 -4.37 -13.64
N GLN A 128 -10.55 -5.05 -13.99
CA GLN A 128 -10.42 -6.49 -13.82
C GLN A 128 -9.83 -6.84 -12.45
N LYS A 129 -10.04 -8.07 -12.02
CA LYS A 129 -9.25 -8.72 -10.96
C LYS A 129 -8.37 -9.82 -11.55
N ARG A 130 -7.26 -10.09 -10.86
CA ARG A 130 -6.42 -11.25 -11.14
C ARG A 130 -6.35 -12.14 -9.92
N VAL A 131 -6.68 -13.41 -10.11
CA VAL A 131 -6.70 -14.45 -9.07
C VAL A 131 -6.19 -15.74 -9.69
N GLY A 132 -5.19 -16.38 -9.05
CA GLY A 132 -4.63 -17.64 -9.54
C GLY A 132 -4.15 -17.60 -11.00
N GLY A 133 -3.56 -16.48 -11.42
CA GLY A 133 -3.03 -16.28 -12.75
C GLY A 133 -4.08 -15.88 -13.83
N SER A 134 -5.36 -15.82 -13.47
CA SER A 134 -6.44 -15.54 -14.43
C SER A 134 -7.05 -14.17 -14.21
N ASN A 135 -7.25 -13.43 -15.30
CA ASN A 135 -7.96 -12.16 -15.29
C ASN A 135 -9.46 -12.38 -15.51
N SER A 136 -10.30 -11.64 -14.79
CA SER A 136 -11.75 -11.61 -15.00
C SER A 136 -12.33 -10.24 -14.67
N SER A 137 -13.51 -9.92 -15.22
CA SER A 137 -14.22 -8.69 -14.88
C SER A 137 -14.53 -8.64 -13.39
N TYR A 138 -14.41 -7.45 -12.78
CA TYR A 138 -14.60 -7.33 -11.34
C TYR A 138 -15.34 -6.05 -10.96
N GLY A 139 -14.80 -4.89 -11.24
CA GLY A 139 -15.32 -3.61 -10.78
C GLY A 139 -15.13 -2.50 -11.81
N ALA A 140 -15.31 -1.27 -11.39
CA ALA A 140 -15.08 -0.10 -12.22
C ALA A 140 -13.59 0.08 -12.51
N SER A 141 -13.22 0.58 -13.68
CA SER A 141 -11.86 1.04 -13.95
C SER A 141 -11.50 2.24 -13.05
N TYR A 142 -10.23 2.38 -12.69
CA TYR A 142 -9.74 3.53 -11.93
C TYR A 142 -8.59 4.22 -12.64
N THR A 143 -8.40 5.49 -12.34
CA THR A 143 -7.43 6.38 -12.99
C THR A 143 -6.82 7.35 -11.96
N ASN A 144 -6.01 8.27 -12.44
CA ASN A 144 -5.34 9.28 -11.63
C ASN A 144 -6.32 10.04 -10.72
N GLY A 145 -5.99 10.15 -9.45
CA GLY A 145 -6.80 10.80 -8.44
C GLY A 145 -7.79 9.90 -7.72
N ASP A 146 -8.11 8.70 -8.24
CA ASP A 146 -9.00 7.76 -7.57
C ASP A 146 -8.37 7.19 -6.29
N ILE A 147 -9.19 7.02 -5.27
CA ILE A 147 -8.82 6.39 -4.00
C ILE A 147 -9.29 4.94 -4.03
N ILE A 148 -8.37 4.02 -3.81
CA ILE A 148 -8.63 2.59 -3.76
C ILE A 148 -8.50 2.11 -2.33
N GLY A 149 -9.64 1.71 -1.74
CA GLY A 149 -9.68 1.06 -0.44
C GLY A 149 -9.48 -0.44 -0.56
N VAL A 150 -8.80 -1.02 0.41
CA VAL A 150 -8.59 -2.48 0.53
C VAL A 150 -9.08 -2.92 1.90
N ALA A 151 -10.20 -3.62 1.94
CA ALA A 151 -10.74 -4.25 3.14
C ALA A 151 -10.39 -5.74 3.12
N LEU A 152 -9.48 -6.14 3.99
CA LEU A 152 -9.02 -7.52 4.14
C LEU A 152 -9.66 -8.13 5.39
N ASP A 153 -10.43 -9.19 5.20
CA ASP A 153 -10.97 -10.02 6.30
C ASP A 153 -10.24 -11.36 6.28
N VAL A 154 -9.17 -11.44 7.08
CA VAL A 154 -8.35 -12.66 7.18
C VAL A 154 -9.13 -13.78 7.85
N THR A 155 -10.03 -13.45 8.78
CA THR A 155 -10.86 -14.44 9.49
C THR A 155 -11.80 -15.19 8.54
N ASN A 156 -12.36 -14.48 7.56
CA ASN A 156 -13.28 -15.06 6.58
C ASN A 156 -12.62 -15.32 5.21
N ASN A 157 -11.33 -15.09 5.09
CA ASN A 157 -10.56 -15.28 3.86
C ASN A 157 -11.16 -14.52 2.68
N THR A 158 -11.44 -13.23 2.86
CA THR A 158 -11.98 -12.38 1.80
C THR A 158 -11.24 -11.04 1.73
N VAL A 159 -11.16 -10.49 0.53
CA VAL A 159 -10.75 -9.11 0.29
C VAL A 159 -11.83 -8.40 -0.52
N THR A 160 -12.13 -7.17 -0.14
CA THR A 160 -13.03 -6.29 -0.89
C THR A 160 -12.29 -5.02 -1.26
N PHE A 161 -12.26 -4.71 -2.54
CA PHE A 161 -11.73 -3.43 -2.99
C PHE A 161 -12.86 -2.40 -3.08
N TYR A 162 -12.50 -1.16 -2.81
CA TYR A 162 -13.39 0.00 -2.93
C TYR A 162 -12.77 0.99 -3.90
N LYS A 163 -13.59 1.62 -4.70
CA LYS A 163 -13.20 2.78 -5.51
C LYS A 163 -13.95 3.99 -5.01
N ASN A 164 -13.25 5.01 -4.53
CA ASN A 164 -13.84 6.24 -3.99
C ASN A 164 -14.96 5.94 -2.97
N GLY A 165 -14.74 4.99 -2.08
CA GLY A 165 -15.70 4.54 -1.08
C GLY A 165 -16.77 3.56 -1.58
N ALA A 166 -16.91 3.34 -2.89
CA ALA A 166 -17.89 2.38 -3.44
C ALA A 166 -17.29 0.96 -3.52
N SER A 167 -17.96 0.00 -2.89
CA SER A 167 -17.54 -1.42 -2.91
C SER A 167 -17.58 -1.99 -4.32
N GLN A 168 -16.55 -2.75 -4.68
CA GLN A 168 -16.47 -3.48 -5.95
C GLN A 168 -16.87 -4.97 -5.79
N GLY A 169 -17.19 -5.40 -4.57
CA GLY A 169 -17.56 -6.76 -4.24
C GLY A 169 -16.44 -7.55 -3.58
N ALA A 170 -16.81 -8.57 -2.82
CA ALA A 170 -15.87 -9.43 -2.13
C ALA A 170 -15.24 -10.46 -3.07
N ILE A 171 -13.98 -10.77 -2.83
CA ILE A 171 -13.21 -11.82 -3.51
C ILE A 171 -12.75 -12.79 -2.43
N SER A 172 -13.02 -14.09 -2.61
CA SER A 172 -12.44 -15.12 -1.75
C SER A 172 -10.94 -15.27 -2.04
N ILE A 173 -10.15 -15.36 -0.99
CA ILE A 173 -8.72 -15.63 -1.04
C ILE A 173 -8.47 -17.00 -0.40
N THR A 174 -7.45 -17.70 -0.90
CA THR A 174 -7.04 -18.95 -0.27
C THR A 174 -6.17 -18.61 0.94
N ALA A 175 -6.60 -19.03 2.15
CA ALA A 175 -5.71 -18.98 3.32
C ALA A 175 -4.59 -20.00 3.15
N ASN A 176 -3.43 -19.67 3.66
CA ASN A 176 -2.37 -20.65 3.88
C ASN A 176 -2.39 -21.06 5.33
#